data_5be3135d7f4eeee2752b68b94baa4647
#
_entry.id   5be3135d7f4eeee2752b68b94baa4647
#
_cell.length_a   1.000
_cell.length_b   1.000
_cell.length_c   1.000
_cell.angle_alpha   90.00
_cell.angle_beta   90.00
_cell.angle_gamma   90.00
#
_symmetry.space_group_name_H-M   'P 1'
#
loop_
_entity.id
_entity.type
_entity.pdbx_description
1 polymer ?
#
loop_
_entity_poly.entity_id
_entity_poly.type
_entity_poly.pdbx_seq_one_letter_code
_entity_poly.pdbx_strand_id
1 'polypeptide(L)'
;PVLSRGLGDVYKRQDKEYPNTPSGMPGVQTIFPVMIDHVNNGKLELNQLINLMCENPCKIFGIKNKGFIKEGFDADLTIVDMDKEVTIKNEMIASKCGWTPFHNYKVKGFPIGTIVNGILVMSEGKILVESKGQPLKF
;
A
#
# COMPACT_ATOMS: atom_id res chain seq x y z
N PRO A 1 -8.04 -17.46 12.35
CA PRO A 1 -7.79 -16.25 11.59
C PRO A 1 -7.80 -16.57 10.11
N VAL A 2 -8.71 -15.95 9.39
CA VAL A 2 -8.76 -16.09 7.93
C VAL A 2 -7.62 -15.28 7.36
N LEU A 3 -6.58 -15.96 6.96
CA LEU A 3 -5.48 -15.38 6.24
C LEU A 3 -5.98 -15.02 4.84
N SER A 4 -5.81 -13.77 4.43
CA SER A 4 -6.15 -13.30 3.10
C SER A 4 -5.38 -14.12 2.06
N ARG A 5 -6.10 -14.97 1.33
CA ARG A 5 -5.53 -15.81 0.27
C ARG A 5 -5.76 -15.10 -1.05
N GLY A 6 -4.80 -14.30 -1.47
CA GLY A 6 -4.81 -13.71 -2.80
C GLY A 6 -4.40 -14.72 -3.89
N LEU A 7 -4.81 -14.46 -5.14
CA LEU A 7 -4.47 -15.28 -6.30
C LEU A 7 -2.95 -15.51 -6.48
N GLY A 8 -2.13 -14.49 -6.15
CA GLY A 8 -0.67 -14.61 -6.23
C GLY A 8 -0.06 -15.62 -5.25
N ASP A 9 -0.73 -15.87 -4.12
CA ASP A 9 -0.34 -16.88 -3.16
C ASP A 9 -0.52 -18.29 -3.75
N VAL A 10 -1.54 -18.49 -4.57
CA VAL A 10 -1.82 -19.78 -5.23
C VAL A 10 -0.68 -20.18 -6.17
N TYR A 11 -0.18 -19.28 -7.00
CA TYR A 11 0.92 -19.59 -7.92
C TYR A 11 2.23 -19.93 -7.18
N LYS A 12 2.55 -19.18 -6.13
CA LYS A 12 3.73 -19.46 -5.30
C LYS A 12 3.60 -20.75 -4.49
N ARG A 13 2.37 -21.17 -4.19
CA ARG A 13 2.09 -22.44 -3.51
C ARG A 13 2.27 -23.64 -4.43
N GLN A 14 2.00 -23.48 -5.72
CA GLN A 14 2.17 -24.55 -6.71
C GLN A 14 3.63 -24.91 -6.93
N ASP A 15 4.55 -23.95 -6.70
CA ASP A 15 6.00 -24.14 -6.90
C ASP A 15 6.69 -24.86 -5.72
N LYS A 16 6.00 -25.03 -4.58
CA LYS A 16 6.59 -25.61 -3.37
C LYS A 16 5.66 -26.63 -2.72
N GLU A 17 6.23 -27.75 -2.31
CA GLU A 17 5.52 -28.76 -1.55
C GLU A 17 5.20 -28.28 -0.12
N TYR A 18 4.02 -28.65 0.38
CA TYR A 18 3.66 -28.47 1.78
C TYR A 18 4.68 -29.20 2.70
N PRO A 19 5.14 -28.61 3.82
CA PRO A 19 4.69 -27.35 4.44
C PRO A 19 5.46 -26.09 4.04
N ASN A 20 6.31 -26.13 3.04
CA ASN A 20 7.21 -25.05 2.64
C ASN A 20 6.54 -23.94 1.80
N THR A 21 5.22 -24.00 1.65
CA THR A 21 4.46 -22.97 0.91
C THR A 21 4.27 -21.72 1.76
N PRO A 22 4.37 -20.51 1.18
CA PRO A 22 4.09 -19.26 1.89
C PRO A 22 2.62 -19.21 2.33
N SER A 23 2.36 -18.72 3.54
CA SER A 23 1.02 -18.64 4.14
C SER A 23 0.29 -17.32 3.89
N GLY A 24 0.84 -16.44 3.08
CA GLY A 24 0.27 -15.15 2.75
C GLY A 24 0.97 -14.49 1.59
N MET A 25 0.52 -13.30 1.19
CA MET A 25 1.14 -12.52 0.13
C MET A 25 1.59 -11.14 0.63
N PRO A 26 2.73 -10.62 0.15
CA PRO A 26 3.17 -9.27 0.45
C PRO A 26 2.35 -8.26 -0.37
N GLY A 27 1.44 -7.54 0.30
CA GLY A 27 0.54 -6.59 -0.35
C GLY A 27 0.76 -5.12 0.02
N VAL A 28 1.43 -4.83 1.14
CA VAL A 28 1.50 -3.48 1.71
C VAL A 28 2.00 -2.43 0.73
N GLN A 29 3.03 -2.72 -0.04
CA GLN A 29 3.61 -1.77 -0.99
C GLN A 29 2.79 -1.67 -2.29
N THR A 30 2.07 -2.71 -2.67
CA THR A 30 1.45 -2.82 -4.00
C THR A 30 -0.06 -2.62 -4.01
N ILE A 31 -0.74 -2.77 -2.86
CA ILE A 31 -2.20 -2.62 -2.79
C ILE A 31 -2.66 -1.23 -3.22
N PHE A 32 -1.96 -0.18 -2.78
CA PHE A 32 -2.38 1.19 -3.06
C PHE A 32 -2.28 1.55 -4.56
N PRO A 33 -1.15 1.36 -5.27
CA PRO A 33 -1.09 1.63 -6.71
C PRO A 33 -2.07 0.76 -7.52
N VAL A 34 -2.33 -0.48 -7.14
CA VAL A 34 -3.36 -1.32 -7.79
C VAL A 34 -4.76 -0.74 -7.59
N MET A 35 -5.07 -0.22 -6.40
CA MET A 35 -6.37 0.41 -6.14
C MET A 35 -6.53 1.76 -6.85
N ILE A 36 -5.46 2.55 -6.98
CA ILE A 36 -5.46 3.78 -7.81
C ILE A 36 -5.69 3.45 -9.28
N ASP A 37 -5.09 2.38 -9.79
CA ASP A 37 -5.36 1.90 -11.16
C ASP A 37 -6.86 1.54 -11.34
N HIS A 38 -7.49 0.95 -10.34
CA HIS A 38 -8.93 0.71 -10.37
C HIS A 38 -9.76 2.00 -10.40
N VAL A 39 -9.31 3.05 -9.70
CA VAL A 39 -9.94 4.39 -9.80
C VAL A 39 -9.79 4.94 -11.21
N ASN A 40 -8.60 4.90 -11.78
CA ASN A 40 -8.33 5.39 -13.14
C ASN A 40 -9.12 4.62 -14.21
N ASN A 41 -9.42 3.36 -13.97
CA ASN A 41 -10.24 2.51 -14.85
C ASN A 41 -11.75 2.60 -14.56
N GLY A 42 -12.20 3.51 -13.69
CA GLY A 42 -13.62 3.72 -13.38
C GLY A 42 -14.30 2.57 -12.61
N LYS A 43 -13.51 1.67 -12.00
CA LYS A 43 -14.03 0.55 -11.21
C LYS A 43 -14.30 0.93 -9.75
N LEU A 44 -13.74 2.05 -9.30
CA LEU A 44 -13.83 2.56 -7.94
C LEU A 44 -13.76 4.09 -7.97
N GLU A 45 -14.59 4.74 -7.18
CA GLU A 45 -14.50 6.18 -6.99
C GLU A 45 -13.33 6.56 -6.06
N LEU A 46 -12.63 7.67 -6.33
CA LEU A 46 -11.52 8.11 -5.51
C LEU A 46 -11.93 8.32 -4.04
N ASN A 47 -13.09 8.92 -3.80
CA ASN A 47 -13.62 9.11 -2.44
C ASN A 47 -13.89 7.78 -1.73
N GLN A 48 -14.35 6.76 -2.46
CA GLN A 48 -14.52 5.42 -1.88
C GLN A 48 -13.17 4.83 -1.48
N LEU A 49 -12.13 4.98 -2.31
CA LEU A 49 -10.78 4.51 -1.97
C LEU A 49 -10.23 5.20 -0.71
N ILE A 50 -10.38 6.53 -0.60
CA ILE A 50 -9.98 7.28 0.59
C ILE A 50 -10.73 6.78 1.83
N ASN A 51 -12.04 6.59 1.73
CA ASN A 51 -12.84 6.05 2.83
C ASN A 51 -12.35 4.66 3.25
N LEU A 52 -12.08 3.77 2.30
CA LEU A 52 -11.66 2.39 2.58
C LEU A 52 -10.27 2.30 3.21
N MET A 53 -9.33 3.13 2.75
CA MET A 53 -7.92 3.01 3.15
C MET A 53 -7.49 3.98 4.26
N CYS A 54 -8.22 5.07 4.47
CA CYS A 54 -7.86 6.10 5.43
C CYS A 54 -8.91 6.26 6.54
N GLU A 55 -10.13 6.69 6.19
CA GLU A 55 -11.13 7.08 7.18
C GLU A 55 -11.72 5.90 7.95
N ASN A 56 -12.21 4.88 7.24
CA ASN A 56 -12.89 3.76 7.87
C ASN A 56 -12.00 2.96 8.82
N PRO A 57 -10.73 2.66 8.50
CA PRO A 57 -9.82 2.04 9.47
C PRO A 57 -9.69 2.87 10.76
N CYS A 58 -9.57 4.20 10.63
CA CYS A 58 -9.47 5.06 11.81
C CYS A 58 -10.76 5.03 12.67
N LYS A 59 -11.93 5.03 12.01
CA LYS A 59 -13.23 4.93 12.70
C LYS A 59 -13.42 3.57 13.38
N ILE A 60 -13.10 2.48 12.66
CA ILE A 60 -13.32 1.10 13.16
C ILE A 60 -12.41 0.80 14.34
N PHE A 61 -11.14 1.21 14.27
CA PHE A 61 -10.15 0.92 15.32
C PHE A 61 -10.01 2.03 16.36
N GLY A 62 -10.79 3.11 16.26
CA GLY A 62 -10.72 4.24 17.21
C GLY A 62 -9.41 5.03 17.15
N ILE A 63 -8.71 5.02 16.00
CA ILE A 63 -7.42 5.69 15.86
C ILE A 63 -7.62 7.20 15.83
N LYS A 64 -6.95 7.91 16.72
CA LYS A 64 -7.03 9.37 16.84
C LYS A 64 -6.05 10.08 15.93
N ASN A 65 -6.41 11.27 15.48
CA ASN A 65 -5.61 12.23 14.73
C ASN A 65 -5.05 11.70 13.40
N LYS A 66 -5.68 10.67 12.80
CA LYS A 66 -5.31 10.09 11.50
C LYS A 66 -6.53 9.89 10.61
N GLY A 67 -6.28 9.60 9.34
CA GLY A 67 -7.32 9.29 8.34
C GLY A 67 -7.90 10.49 7.62
N PHE A 68 -7.57 11.70 8.03
CA PHE A 68 -8.07 12.95 7.44
C PHE A 68 -6.95 13.98 7.28
N ILE A 69 -7.03 14.80 6.24
CA ILE A 69 -6.22 16.01 6.10
C ILE A 69 -6.96 17.14 6.82
N LYS A 70 -6.57 17.39 8.06
CA LYS A 70 -7.21 18.38 8.93
C LYS A 70 -6.20 18.96 9.90
N GLU A 71 -6.40 20.25 10.25
CA GLU A 71 -5.59 20.92 11.28
C GLU A 71 -5.64 20.15 12.61
N GLY A 72 -4.50 19.97 13.26
CA GLY A 72 -4.35 19.19 14.49
C GLY A 72 -4.20 17.68 14.29
N PHE A 73 -4.26 17.18 13.03
CA PHE A 73 -4.00 15.79 12.70
C PHE A 73 -2.53 15.54 12.38
N ASP A 74 -2.10 14.30 12.54
CA ASP A 74 -0.74 13.89 12.18
C ASP A 74 -0.53 14.06 10.67
N ALA A 75 0.60 14.64 10.28
CA ALA A 75 0.93 14.86 8.88
C ALA A 75 1.52 13.59 8.24
N ASP A 76 0.67 12.55 8.10
CA ASP A 76 0.96 11.32 7.38
C ASP A 76 0.26 11.37 6.03
N LEU A 77 1.03 11.65 4.96
CA LEU A 77 0.49 11.95 3.65
C LEU A 77 1.14 11.10 2.57
N THR A 78 0.36 10.71 1.58
CA THR A 78 0.86 10.10 0.34
C THR A 78 0.58 11.05 -0.83
N ILE A 79 1.63 11.40 -1.58
CA ILE A 79 1.53 12.20 -2.80
C ILE A 79 1.45 11.22 -3.97
N VAL A 80 0.43 11.39 -4.80
CA VAL A 80 0.14 10.47 -5.92
C VAL A 80 0.16 11.24 -7.23
N ASP A 81 0.88 10.71 -8.20
CA ASP A 81 0.74 11.10 -9.60
C ASP A 81 -0.27 10.15 -10.25
N MET A 82 -1.46 10.69 -10.58
CA MET A 82 -2.58 9.92 -11.13
C MET A 82 -2.34 9.44 -12.57
N ASP A 83 -1.42 10.06 -13.29
CA ASP A 83 -1.13 9.72 -14.69
C ASP A 83 0.11 8.86 -14.89
N LYS A 84 0.93 8.71 -13.83
CA LYS A 84 2.16 7.93 -13.89
C LYS A 84 1.89 6.45 -14.15
N GLU A 85 2.39 5.94 -15.27
CA GLU A 85 2.31 4.52 -15.61
C GLU A 85 3.54 3.77 -15.09
N VAL A 86 3.32 2.67 -14.41
CA VAL A 86 4.38 1.84 -13.83
C VAL A 86 4.07 0.36 -14.06
N THR A 87 5.09 -0.42 -14.44
CA THR A 87 5.00 -1.88 -14.39
C THR A 87 5.58 -2.35 -13.05
N ILE A 88 4.74 -2.94 -12.21
CA ILE A 88 5.16 -3.48 -10.92
C ILE A 88 6.09 -4.67 -11.15
N LYS A 89 7.26 -4.66 -10.51
CA LYS A 89 8.26 -5.73 -10.60
C LYS A 89 8.72 -6.17 -9.23
N ASN A 90 9.15 -7.42 -9.10
CA ASN A 90 9.68 -7.96 -7.84
C ASN A 90 10.86 -7.14 -7.30
N GLU A 91 11.70 -6.62 -8.18
CA GLU A 91 12.88 -5.83 -7.83
C GLU A 91 12.55 -4.48 -7.16
N MET A 92 11.29 -4.02 -7.27
CA MET A 92 10.80 -2.80 -6.62
C MET A 92 10.36 -3.04 -5.17
N ILE A 93 10.26 -4.31 -4.75
CA ILE A 93 9.69 -4.67 -3.44
C ILE A 93 10.75 -4.52 -2.36
N ALA A 94 10.54 -3.54 -1.46
CA ALA A 94 11.43 -3.27 -0.33
C ALA A 94 11.32 -4.31 0.79
N SER A 95 10.24 -5.09 0.83
CA SER A 95 10.06 -6.17 1.78
C SER A 95 11.09 -7.29 1.57
N LYS A 96 11.58 -7.88 2.67
CA LYS A 96 12.53 -9.01 2.64
C LYS A 96 12.04 -10.23 1.87
N CYS A 97 10.75 -10.36 1.62
CA CYS A 97 10.19 -11.45 0.80
C CYS A 97 10.59 -11.38 -0.68
N GLY A 98 10.94 -10.19 -1.21
CA GLY A 98 11.47 -9.97 -2.54
C GLY A 98 10.52 -10.34 -3.70
N TRP A 99 9.23 -10.47 -3.47
CA TRP A 99 8.25 -10.78 -4.52
C TRP A 99 6.90 -10.10 -4.26
N THR A 100 6.08 -10.03 -5.32
CA THR A 100 4.70 -9.55 -5.26
C THR A 100 3.81 -10.38 -6.19
N PRO A 101 2.53 -10.63 -5.84
CA PRO A 101 1.58 -11.27 -6.74
C PRO A 101 1.27 -10.43 -7.98
N PHE A 102 1.62 -9.16 -7.97
CA PHE A 102 1.40 -8.22 -9.07
C PHE A 102 2.62 -8.03 -9.98
N HIS A 103 3.58 -8.98 -9.96
CA HIS A 103 4.73 -8.93 -10.87
C HIS A 103 4.30 -8.83 -12.33
N ASN A 104 4.87 -7.88 -13.09
CA ASN A 104 4.52 -7.52 -14.47
C ASN A 104 3.11 -6.91 -14.65
N TYR A 105 2.39 -6.61 -13.58
CA TYR A 105 1.14 -5.87 -13.69
C TYR A 105 1.40 -4.39 -13.97
N LYS A 106 0.71 -3.86 -14.98
CA LYS A 106 0.79 -2.43 -15.33
C LYS A 106 -0.29 -1.68 -14.57
N VAL A 107 0.10 -0.60 -13.91
CA VAL A 107 -0.82 0.30 -13.20
C VAL A 107 -0.68 1.72 -13.73
N LYS A 108 -1.80 2.44 -13.77
CA LYS A 108 -1.84 3.88 -13.98
C LYS A 108 -2.22 4.56 -12.66
N GLY A 109 -1.39 5.51 -12.24
CA GLY A 109 -1.45 6.15 -10.92
C GLY A 109 -0.47 5.50 -9.94
N PHE A 110 0.50 6.30 -9.46
CA PHE A 110 1.56 5.77 -8.60
C PHE A 110 1.97 6.77 -7.51
N PRO A 111 2.27 6.31 -6.28
CA PRO A 111 2.78 7.17 -5.22
C PRO A 111 4.18 7.68 -5.59
N ILE A 112 4.36 9.00 -5.56
CA ILE A 112 5.62 9.68 -5.83
C ILE A 112 6.25 10.29 -4.60
N GLY A 113 5.52 10.38 -3.49
CA GLY A 113 6.03 10.88 -2.22
C GLY A 113 5.27 10.32 -1.03
N THR A 114 5.98 10.13 0.07
CA THR A 114 5.39 9.72 1.36
C THR A 114 5.95 10.61 2.46
N ILE A 115 5.06 11.19 3.24
CA ILE A 115 5.37 12.00 4.42
C ILE A 115 4.86 11.25 5.65
N VAL A 116 5.70 11.12 6.67
CA VAL A 116 5.34 10.49 7.95
C VAL A 116 5.69 11.48 9.07
N ASN A 117 4.72 11.81 9.89
CA ASN A 117 4.85 12.81 10.96
C ASN A 117 5.47 14.13 10.48
N GLY A 118 5.09 14.60 9.28
CA GLY A 118 5.58 15.83 8.67
C GLY A 118 6.96 15.73 8.01
N ILE A 119 7.59 14.56 7.99
CA ILE A 119 8.90 14.33 7.38
C ILE A 119 8.73 13.58 6.05
N LEU A 120 9.29 14.12 4.96
CA LEU A 120 9.34 13.44 3.66
C LEU A 120 10.29 12.25 3.77
N VAL A 121 9.75 11.04 3.77
CA VAL A 121 10.52 9.80 3.96
C VAL A 121 10.78 9.06 2.65
N MET A 122 9.97 9.29 1.62
CA MET A 122 10.15 8.72 0.29
C MET A 122 9.83 9.75 -0.78
N SER A 123 10.65 9.81 -1.82
CA SER A 123 10.40 10.59 -3.04
C SER A 123 10.88 9.82 -4.26
N GLU A 124 10.05 9.78 -5.31
CA GLU A 124 10.33 9.11 -6.59
C GLU A 124 10.88 7.69 -6.42
N GLY A 125 10.29 6.92 -5.50
CA GLY A 125 10.66 5.55 -5.22
C GLY A 125 11.94 5.37 -4.39
N LYS A 126 12.59 6.45 -3.98
CA LYS A 126 13.79 6.42 -3.13
C LYS A 126 13.42 6.70 -1.69
N ILE A 127 13.88 5.86 -0.77
CA ILE A 127 13.79 6.11 0.67
C ILE A 127 14.86 7.17 1.01
N LEU A 128 14.43 8.29 1.58
CA LEU A 128 15.29 9.44 1.89
C LEU A 128 15.84 9.41 3.32
N VAL A 129 15.00 8.98 4.25
CA VAL A 129 15.34 8.89 5.68
C VAL A 129 14.60 7.71 6.30
N GLU A 130 15.21 7.11 7.33
CA GLU A 130 14.48 6.16 8.18
C GLU A 130 13.55 6.94 9.10
N SER A 131 12.23 6.81 8.86
CA SER A 131 11.23 7.38 9.76
C SER A 131 11.11 6.51 11.01
N LYS A 132 11.17 7.14 12.17
CA LYS A 132 10.74 6.50 13.42
C LYS A 132 9.23 6.63 13.50
N GLY A 133 8.52 5.55 13.21
CA GLY A 133 7.08 5.49 13.45
C GLY A 133 6.75 5.80 14.90
N GLN A 134 5.59 6.41 15.13
CA GLN A 134 5.05 6.64 16.47
C GLN A 134 3.92 5.64 16.74
N PRO A 135 3.75 5.17 17.99
CA PRO A 135 2.60 4.33 18.33
C PRO A 135 1.29 5.04 18.03
N LEU A 136 0.32 4.27 17.54
CA LEU A 136 -1.03 4.79 17.32
C LEU A 136 -1.68 5.15 18.66
N LYS A 137 -2.52 6.20 18.65
CA LYS A 137 -3.38 6.60 19.78
C LYS A 137 -4.79 6.15 19.48
N PHE A 138 -5.42 5.50 20.44
CA PHE A 138 -6.79 4.98 20.36
C PHE A 138 -7.72 5.75 21.28
#